data_c4e9a12f2818c5665807d46e40237e3c
#
_entry.id   c4e9a12f2818c5665807d46e40237e3c
#
_cell.length_a   1.000
_cell.length_b   1.000
_cell.length_c   1.000
_cell.angle_alpha   90.00
_cell.angle_beta   90.00
_cell.angle_gamma   90.00
#
_symmetry.space_group_name_H-M   'P 1'
#
loop_
_entity.id
_entity.type
_entity.pdbx_description
1 polymer ?
#
loop_
_entity_poly.entity_id
_entity_poly.type
_entity_poly.pdbx_seq_one_letter_code
_entity_poly.pdbx_strand_id
1 'polypeptide(L)'
;MAVCIGTPISDPKLIPSLVDENGQFKSSRTYRQSKEDFVVLEEAIIEIEAQYKRFKEITHLEPSYFEAHAVASDNLLRGIEIVAKRHNLKFNDISFDGTPVDLVGEKLYMHMESMKEGYDPFKSFKEMVENAHDDGCDLLVCHPGYLDAQILRTSSLTLDRTKEAEMLCSEELKDYLKEHDIHLYTYDEIGH
;
A
#
# COMPACT_ATOMS: atom_id res chain seq x y z
N MET A 1 -3.52 -2.73 5.02
CA MET A 1 -4.30 -3.99 5.13
C MET A 1 -3.87 -4.96 4.04
N ALA A 2 -3.62 -6.24 4.36
CA ALA A 2 -3.14 -7.24 3.41
C ALA A 2 -3.98 -8.52 3.49
N VAL A 3 -4.40 -9.02 2.32
CA VAL A 3 -5.16 -10.27 2.17
C VAL A 3 -4.51 -11.18 1.12
N CYS A 4 -3.18 -11.11 1.01
CA CYS A 4 -2.40 -11.96 0.10
C CYS A 4 -1.18 -12.51 0.80
N ILE A 5 -0.92 -13.80 0.61
CA ILE A 5 0.19 -14.56 1.18
C ILE A 5 0.17 -14.56 2.72
N GLY A 6 0.20 -15.73 3.31
CA GLY A 6 0.19 -15.93 4.75
C GLY A 6 -1.14 -16.38 5.32
N THR A 7 -1.24 -16.39 6.63
CA THR A 7 -2.39 -16.88 7.38
C THR A 7 -3.29 -15.71 7.78
N PRO A 8 -4.61 -15.79 7.56
CA PRO A 8 -5.54 -14.77 8.02
C PRO A 8 -5.57 -14.68 9.56
N ILE A 9 -6.03 -13.55 10.06
CA ILE A 9 -6.27 -13.35 11.49
C ILE A 9 -7.62 -13.93 11.90
N SER A 10 -8.63 -13.81 11.03
CA SER A 10 -9.95 -14.42 11.25
C SER A 10 -9.96 -15.91 10.94
N ASP A 11 -11.04 -16.61 11.36
CA ASP A 11 -11.24 -18.01 10.98
C ASP A 11 -11.39 -18.13 9.46
N PRO A 12 -10.55 -18.92 8.76
CA PRO A 12 -10.64 -19.14 7.32
C PRO A 12 -12.03 -19.55 6.81
N LYS A 13 -12.82 -20.21 7.66
CA LYS A 13 -14.19 -20.63 7.32
C LYS A 13 -15.16 -19.47 7.17
N LEU A 14 -14.84 -18.32 7.75
CA LEU A 14 -15.66 -17.10 7.67
C LEU A 14 -15.31 -16.24 6.48
N ILE A 15 -14.21 -16.54 5.78
CA ILE A 15 -13.66 -15.75 4.69
C ILE A 15 -13.23 -16.61 3.49
N PRO A 16 -14.05 -17.55 3.00
CA PRO A 16 -13.67 -18.51 1.96
C PRO A 16 -13.30 -17.85 0.64
N SER A 17 -13.79 -16.65 0.33
CA SER A 17 -13.38 -15.93 -0.88
C SER A 17 -11.93 -15.45 -0.84
N LEU A 18 -11.36 -15.22 0.35
CA LEU A 18 -10.00 -14.70 0.53
C LEU A 18 -8.94 -15.79 0.65
N VAL A 19 -9.32 -17.02 0.99
CA VAL A 19 -8.38 -18.11 1.30
C VAL A 19 -8.40 -19.23 0.26
N ASP A 20 -7.33 -20.00 0.22
CA ASP A 20 -7.20 -21.23 -0.54
C ASP A 20 -7.71 -22.47 0.24
N GLU A 21 -7.57 -23.64 -0.34
CA GLU A 21 -7.97 -24.92 0.25
C GLU A 21 -7.25 -25.28 1.55
N ASN A 22 -6.08 -24.66 1.81
CA ASN A 22 -5.27 -24.83 3.00
C ASN A 22 -5.60 -23.77 4.07
N GLY A 23 -6.56 -22.87 3.82
CA GLY A 23 -6.91 -21.77 4.72
C GLY A 23 -5.87 -20.65 4.76
N GLN A 24 -4.98 -20.58 3.75
CA GLN A 24 -4.02 -19.49 3.59
C GLN A 24 -4.58 -18.44 2.64
N PHE A 25 -4.18 -17.19 2.78
CA PHE A 25 -4.57 -16.18 1.79
C PHE A 25 -4.15 -16.57 0.38
N LYS A 26 -5.01 -16.32 -0.59
CA LYS A 26 -4.70 -16.45 -2.00
C LYS A 26 -3.54 -15.53 -2.38
N SER A 27 -2.77 -15.93 -3.40
CA SER A 27 -1.67 -15.08 -3.90
C SER A 27 -2.19 -13.82 -4.59
N SER A 28 -1.45 -12.73 -4.56
CA SER A 28 -1.77 -11.52 -5.34
C SER A 28 -1.88 -11.81 -6.85
N ARG A 29 -1.23 -12.85 -7.34
CA ARG A 29 -1.37 -13.33 -8.73
C ARG A 29 -2.78 -13.82 -9.02
N THR A 30 -3.42 -14.52 -8.06
CA THR A 30 -4.80 -15.02 -8.21
C THR A 30 -5.76 -13.85 -8.45
N TYR A 31 -5.63 -12.78 -7.67
CA TYR A 31 -6.44 -11.56 -7.87
C TYR A 31 -6.18 -10.91 -9.23
N ARG A 32 -4.92 -10.72 -9.62
CA ARG A 32 -4.57 -10.09 -10.91
C ARG A 32 -4.99 -10.89 -12.14
N GLN A 33 -5.12 -12.21 -12.02
CA GLN A 33 -5.53 -13.09 -13.13
C GLN A 33 -7.04 -13.31 -13.20
N SER A 34 -7.79 -12.92 -12.18
CA SER A 34 -9.24 -13.02 -12.20
C SER A 34 -9.85 -11.99 -13.15
N LYS A 35 -10.89 -12.40 -13.87
CA LYS A 35 -11.66 -11.53 -14.75
C LYS A 35 -12.75 -10.76 -14.00
N GLU A 36 -13.12 -11.23 -12.82
CA GLU A 36 -14.16 -10.69 -11.98
C GLU A 36 -13.63 -10.55 -10.56
N ASP A 37 -14.15 -9.58 -9.82
CA ASP A 37 -13.87 -9.46 -8.40
C ASP A 37 -14.62 -10.57 -7.64
N PHE A 38 -13.89 -11.55 -7.19
CA PHE A 38 -14.42 -12.68 -6.43
C PHE A 38 -14.44 -12.45 -4.92
N VAL A 39 -13.92 -11.32 -4.45
CA VAL A 39 -13.92 -10.98 -3.03
C VAL A 39 -15.35 -10.70 -2.57
N VAL A 40 -15.77 -11.36 -1.51
CA VAL A 40 -17.05 -11.08 -0.86
C VAL A 40 -16.85 -9.97 0.16
N LEU A 41 -17.60 -8.87 0.02
CA LEU A 41 -17.43 -7.66 0.84
C LEU A 41 -17.51 -7.94 2.34
N GLU A 42 -18.48 -8.74 2.76
CA GLU A 42 -18.69 -9.11 4.17
C GLU A 42 -17.48 -9.87 4.73
N GLU A 43 -16.88 -10.75 3.94
CA GLU A 43 -15.69 -11.51 4.31
C GLU A 43 -14.46 -10.62 4.41
N ALA A 44 -14.30 -9.67 3.48
CA ALA A 44 -13.26 -8.66 3.54
C ALA A 44 -13.39 -7.83 4.84
N ILE A 45 -14.59 -7.37 5.19
CA ILE A 45 -14.85 -6.63 6.42
C ILE A 45 -14.47 -7.44 7.66
N ILE A 46 -14.79 -8.73 7.71
CA ILE A 46 -14.45 -9.62 8.84
C ILE A 46 -12.93 -9.65 9.04
N GLU A 47 -12.18 -9.85 7.97
CA GLU A 47 -10.72 -9.94 8.05
C GLU A 47 -10.08 -8.59 8.39
N ILE A 48 -10.53 -7.50 7.80
CA ILE A 48 -10.01 -6.16 8.06
C ILE A 48 -10.22 -5.76 9.52
N GLU A 49 -11.41 -6.03 10.08
CA GLU A 49 -11.69 -5.82 11.51
C GLU A 49 -10.79 -6.69 12.41
N ALA A 50 -10.49 -7.92 12.00
CA ALA A 50 -9.59 -8.80 12.73
C ALA A 50 -8.15 -8.26 12.70
N GLN A 51 -7.66 -7.79 11.54
CA GLN A 51 -6.34 -7.17 11.40
C GLN A 51 -6.22 -5.88 12.23
N TYR A 52 -7.25 -5.02 12.21
CA TYR A 52 -7.28 -3.82 13.04
C TYR A 52 -7.15 -4.14 14.54
N LYS A 53 -7.95 -5.08 15.03
CA LYS A 53 -7.88 -5.51 16.43
C LYS A 53 -6.50 -6.08 16.77
N ARG A 54 -5.95 -6.89 15.88
CA ARG A 54 -4.65 -7.52 16.07
C ARG A 54 -3.52 -6.49 16.09
N PHE A 55 -3.60 -5.46 15.23
CA PHE A 55 -2.65 -4.34 15.26
C PHE A 55 -2.63 -3.68 16.65
N LYS A 56 -3.81 -3.34 17.19
CA LYS A 56 -3.92 -2.71 18.51
C LYS A 56 -3.41 -3.60 19.65
N GLU A 57 -3.69 -4.91 19.58
CA GLU A 57 -3.18 -5.86 20.56
C GLU A 57 -1.65 -5.93 20.60
N ILE A 58 -1.00 -5.89 19.43
CA ILE A 58 0.46 -6.01 19.31
C ILE A 58 1.16 -4.71 19.64
N THR A 59 0.65 -3.59 19.13
CA THR A 59 1.34 -2.30 19.19
C THR A 59 0.92 -1.45 20.38
N HIS A 60 -0.27 -1.72 20.93
CA HIS A 60 -0.95 -0.86 21.92
C HIS A 60 -1.21 0.57 21.41
N LEU A 61 -1.25 0.76 20.07
CA LEU A 61 -1.50 2.02 19.40
C LEU A 61 -2.80 1.96 18.58
N GLU A 62 -3.42 3.12 18.35
CA GLU A 62 -4.40 3.29 17.28
C GLU A 62 -3.67 3.53 15.96
N PRO A 63 -4.07 2.88 14.84
CA PRO A 63 -3.58 3.27 13.53
C PRO A 63 -4.15 4.63 13.13
N SER A 64 -3.39 5.43 12.40
CA SER A 64 -3.87 6.74 11.89
C SER A 64 -4.64 6.61 10.58
N TYR A 65 -4.35 5.60 9.80
CA TYR A 65 -4.98 5.38 8.49
C TYR A 65 -5.00 3.90 8.09
N PHE A 66 -5.83 3.60 7.08
CA PHE A 66 -5.83 2.32 6.38
C PHE A 66 -5.48 2.52 4.90
N GLU A 67 -4.76 1.56 4.35
CA GLU A 67 -4.53 1.42 2.92
C GLU A 67 -4.53 -0.05 2.52
N ALA A 68 -4.73 -0.33 1.22
CA ALA A 68 -4.62 -1.67 0.67
C ALA A 68 -3.16 -2.03 0.36
N HIS A 69 -2.86 -3.34 0.26
CA HIS A 69 -1.55 -3.84 -0.12
C HIS A 69 -1.67 -4.97 -1.15
N ALA A 70 -0.98 -4.82 -2.29
CA ALA A 70 -0.72 -5.84 -3.32
C ALA A 70 -1.95 -6.50 -3.99
N VAL A 71 -3.17 -6.11 -3.63
CA VAL A 71 -4.42 -6.69 -4.17
C VAL A 71 -5.32 -5.58 -4.68
N ALA A 72 -5.63 -5.61 -5.98
CA ALA A 72 -6.66 -4.77 -6.58
C ALA A 72 -8.00 -5.54 -6.57
N SER A 73 -8.94 -5.12 -5.75
CA SER A 73 -10.28 -5.65 -5.64
C SER A 73 -11.18 -4.53 -5.12
N ASP A 74 -12.23 -4.20 -5.86
CA ASP A 74 -13.17 -3.14 -5.49
C ASP A 74 -13.87 -3.45 -4.16
N ASN A 75 -14.23 -4.72 -3.94
CA ASN A 75 -14.86 -5.14 -2.70
C ASN A 75 -13.89 -5.10 -1.50
N LEU A 76 -12.58 -5.38 -1.71
CA LEU A 76 -11.59 -5.20 -0.65
C LEU A 76 -11.43 -3.73 -0.29
N LEU A 77 -11.23 -2.85 -1.28
CA LEU A 77 -11.07 -1.40 -1.07
C LEU A 77 -12.30 -0.82 -0.34
N ARG A 78 -13.50 -1.19 -0.80
CA ARG A 78 -14.75 -0.81 -0.14
C ARG A 78 -14.86 -1.33 1.30
N GLY A 79 -14.40 -2.55 1.56
CA GLY A 79 -14.34 -3.14 2.89
C GLY A 79 -13.40 -2.35 3.81
N ILE A 80 -12.22 -1.96 3.31
CA ILE A 80 -11.25 -1.13 4.05
C ILE A 80 -11.87 0.24 4.37
N GLU A 81 -12.48 0.91 3.40
CA GLU A 81 -13.17 2.18 3.59
C GLU A 81 -14.26 2.11 4.67
N ILE A 82 -15.11 1.07 4.62
CA ILE A 82 -16.18 0.86 5.60
C ILE A 82 -15.60 0.72 7.01
N VAL A 83 -14.57 -0.11 7.17
CA VAL A 83 -13.97 -0.34 8.50
C VAL A 83 -13.21 0.91 8.98
N ALA A 84 -12.49 1.60 8.10
CA ALA A 84 -11.85 2.88 8.43
C ALA A 84 -12.88 3.89 8.97
N LYS A 85 -14.01 4.07 8.28
CA LYS A 85 -15.10 4.95 8.72
C LYS A 85 -15.69 4.55 10.09
N ARG A 86 -15.84 3.26 10.36
CA ARG A 86 -16.35 2.77 11.67
C ARG A 86 -15.43 3.17 12.83
N HIS A 87 -14.13 3.24 12.56
CA HIS A 87 -13.11 3.54 13.56
C HIS A 87 -12.61 4.98 13.51
N ASN A 88 -13.23 5.85 12.69
CA ASN A 88 -12.81 7.25 12.46
C ASN A 88 -11.35 7.37 11.99
N LEU A 89 -10.91 6.46 11.13
CA LEU A 89 -9.58 6.44 10.54
C LEU A 89 -9.62 6.99 9.11
N LYS A 90 -8.51 7.59 8.69
CA LYS A 90 -8.30 7.95 7.29
C LYS A 90 -8.24 6.68 6.44
N PHE A 91 -8.73 6.75 5.21
CA PHE A 91 -8.59 5.69 4.22
C PHE A 91 -7.88 6.26 3.00
N ASN A 92 -6.72 5.71 2.68
CA ASN A 92 -6.01 6.02 1.47
C ASN A 92 -6.42 5.01 0.38
N ASP A 93 -7.18 5.50 -0.59
CA ASP A 93 -7.55 4.73 -1.78
C ASP A 93 -6.35 4.60 -2.73
N ILE A 94 -6.48 3.86 -3.80
CA ILE A 94 -5.40 3.58 -4.75
C ILE A 94 -5.82 4.04 -6.15
N SER A 95 -4.99 4.89 -6.77
CA SER A 95 -5.10 5.26 -8.18
C SER A 95 -3.71 5.38 -8.80
N PHE A 96 -3.50 4.70 -9.93
CA PHE A 96 -2.26 4.75 -10.71
C PHE A 96 -2.50 5.17 -12.16
N ASP A 97 -3.65 5.75 -12.45
CA ASP A 97 -4.02 6.25 -13.78
C ASP A 97 -3.81 7.77 -13.94
N GLY A 98 -3.23 8.41 -12.92
CA GLY A 98 -3.01 9.86 -12.86
C GLY A 98 -4.17 10.63 -12.26
N THR A 99 -5.29 9.97 -11.91
CA THR A 99 -6.38 10.61 -11.17
C THR A 99 -6.00 10.71 -9.70
N PRO A 100 -6.06 11.89 -9.06
CA PRO A 100 -5.77 12.00 -7.64
C PRO A 100 -6.83 11.30 -6.79
N VAL A 101 -6.41 10.71 -5.69
CA VAL A 101 -7.31 10.24 -4.63
C VAL A 101 -7.51 11.34 -3.60
N ASP A 102 -8.70 11.40 -3.00
CA ASP A 102 -8.97 12.33 -1.90
C ASP A 102 -8.61 11.67 -0.57
N LEU A 103 -7.74 12.33 0.19
CA LEU A 103 -7.44 11.98 1.57
C LEU A 103 -7.76 13.16 2.47
N VAL A 104 -8.95 13.13 3.07
CA VAL A 104 -9.42 14.17 4.03
C VAL A 104 -9.40 15.59 3.41
N GLY A 105 -9.79 15.69 2.14
CA GLY A 105 -9.86 16.97 1.41
C GLY A 105 -8.56 17.37 0.71
N GLU A 106 -7.49 16.61 0.86
CA GLU A 106 -6.24 16.80 0.12
C GLU A 106 -6.15 15.81 -1.04
N LYS A 107 -5.68 16.27 -2.20
CA LYS A 107 -5.43 15.44 -3.36
C LYS A 107 -4.09 14.72 -3.24
N LEU A 108 -4.08 13.40 -3.42
CA LEU A 108 -2.86 12.61 -3.51
C LEU A 108 -2.70 12.07 -4.93
N TYR A 109 -1.60 12.41 -5.57
CA TYR A 109 -1.17 11.91 -6.87
C TYR A 109 -0.18 10.77 -6.66
N MET A 110 -0.57 9.55 -7.01
CA MET A 110 0.22 8.35 -6.72
C MET A 110 1.14 7.98 -7.87
N HIS A 111 2.40 7.75 -7.56
CA HIS A 111 3.43 7.33 -8.50
C HIS A 111 4.00 5.98 -8.06
N MET A 112 4.01 4.98 -8.94
CA MET A 112 4.63 3.68 -8.71
C MET A 112 5.29 3.17 -9.98
N GLU A 113 6.61 3.23 -10.01
CA GLU A 113 7.43 2.90 -11.17
C GLU A 113 8.21 1.58 -11.01
N SER A 114 8.24 1.01 -9.81
CA SER A 114 9.08 -0.12 -9.41
C SER A 114 8.82 -1.44 -10.19
N MET A 115 7.77 -1.49 -11.02
CA MET A 115 7.48 -2.64 -11.88
C MET A 115 7.91 -2.41 -13.34
N LYS A 116 8.44 -1.24 -13.69
CA LYS A 116 8.84 -0.90 -15.06
C LYS A 116 10.24 -1.41 -15.36
N GLU A 117 10.46 -1.83 -16.61
CA GLU A 117 11.79 -2.23 -17.08
C GLU A 117 12.75 -1.02 -17.03
N GLY A 118 13.96 -1.24 -16.52
CA GLY A 118 14.97 -0.18 -16.40
C GLY A 118 14.71 0.81 -15.26
N TYR A 119 13.86 0.45 -14.29
CA TYR A 119 13.54 1.30 -13.16
C TYR A 119 14.78 1.77 -12.40
N ASP A 120 14.82 3.07 -12.20
CA ASP A 120 15.79 3.79 -11.37
C ASP A 120 15.01 4.67 -10.37
N PRO A 121 15.01 4.32 -9.07
CA PRO A 121 14.19 5.01 -8.09
C PRO A 121 14.54 6.47 -7.90
N PHE A 122 15.83 6.84 -8.00
CA PHE A 122 16.24 8.23 -7.84
C PHE A 122 15.83 9.10 -9.04
N LYS A 123 15.93 8.55 -10.24
CA LYS A 123 15.43 9.20 -11.45
C LYS A 123 13.91 9.39 -11.38
N SER A 124 13.16 8.35 -11.00
CA SER A 124 11.70 8.44 -10.85
C SER A 124 11.30 9.46 -9.80
N PHE A 125 12.03 9.54 -8.69
CA PHE A 125 11.82 10.55 -7.66
C PHE A 125 12.02 11.97 -8.21
N LYS A 126 13.15 12.22 -8.93
CA LYS A 126 13.42 13.52 -9.53
C LYS A 126 12.36 13.91 -10.57
N GLU A 127 11.96 12.98 -11.44
CA GLU A 127 10.91 13.22 -12.43
C GLU A 127 9.57 13.56 -11.77
N MET A 128 9.22 12.92 -10.66
CA MET A 128 8.03 13.26 -9.88
C MET A 128 8.13 14.69 -9.32
N VAL A 129 9.26 15.07 -8.73
CA VAL A 129 9.48 16.41 -8.18
C VAL A 129 9.45 17.49 -9.26
N GLU A 130 10.08 17.25 -10.42
CA GLU A 130 10.08 18.19 -11.55
C GLU A 130 8.68 18.41 -12.16
N ASN A 131 7.78 17.45 -11.97
CA ASN A 131 6.41 17.51 -12.47
C ASN A 131 5.37 17.52 -11.33
N ALA A 132 5.77 17.97 -10.15
CA ALA A 132 4.92 17.99 -8.97
C ALA A 132 3.64 18.82 -9.20
N HIS A 133 2.55 18.40 -8.59
CA HIS A 133 1.25 19.05 -8.71
C HIS A 133 1.13 20.22 -7.73
N ASP A 134 0.63 21.36 -8.21
CA ASP A 134 0.44 22.59 -7.41
C ASP A 134 -0.78 22.52 -6.47
N ASP A 135 -1.67 21.55 -6.66
CA ASP A 135 -2.98 21.49 -6.01
C ASP A 135 -3.15 20.23 -5.13
N GLY A 136 -2.05 19.60 -4.74
CA GLY A 136 -2.07 18.40 -3.91
C GLY A 136 -0.68 17.92 -3.52
N CYS A 137 -0.60 16.71 -3.01
CA CYS A 137 0.64 16.04 -2.65
C CYS A 137 0.97 14.92 -3.65
N ASP A 138 2.23 14.79 -4.03
CA ASP A 138 2.72 13.67 -4.82
C ASP A 138 3.23 12.56 -3.89
N LEU A 139 2.72 11.35 -4.06
CA LEU A 139 3.04 10.17 -3.26
C LEU A 139 3.85 9.17 -4.07
N LEU A 140 5.13 9.03 -3.80
CA LEU A 140 5.95 7.96 -4.39
C LEU A 140 5.80 6.66 -3.60
N VAL A 141 5.19 5.66 -4.23
CA VAL A 141 5.02 4.33 -3.63
C VAL A 141 6.30 3.52 -3.83
N CYS A 142 6.99 3.24 -2.73
CA CYS A 142 8.21 2.44 -2.69
C CYS A 142 8.01 1.13 -1.92
N HIS A 143 8.84 0.15 -2.24
CA HIS A 143 8.85 -1.18 -1.60
C HIS A 143 10.26 -1.52 -1.07
N PRO A 144 10.92 -0.63 -0.31
CA PRO A 144 12.32 -0.82 0.09
C PRO A 144 12.50 -2.13 0.88
N GLY A 145 13.63 -2.78 0.69
CA GLY A 145 13.93 -3.99 1.45
C GLY A 145 15.19 -4.70 0.98
N TYR A 146 15.66 -5.60 1.83
CA TYR A 146 16.79 -6.47 1.54
C TYR A 146 16.32 -7.80 0.98
N LEU A 147 17.18 -8.46 0.20
CA LEU A 147 16.88 -9.76 -0.39
C LEU A 147 17.31 -10.90 0.52
N ASP A 148 16.38 -11.78 0.78
CA ASP A 148 16.63 -13.06 1.40
C ASP A 148 15.99 -14.21 0.60
N ALA A 149 16.20 -15.43 1.04
CA ALA A 149 15.64 -16.60 0.36
C ALA A 149 14.10 -16.63 0.39
N GLN A 150 13.46 -15.99 1.35
CA GLN A 150 12.00 -15.93 1.45
C GLN A 150 11.45 -14.94 0.40
N ILE A 151 11.99 -13.72 0.33
CA ILE A 151 11.60 -12.72 -0.67
C ILE A 151 11.78 -13.26 -2.08
N LEU A 152 12.91 -13.90 -2.38
CA LEU A 152 13.17 -14.48 -3.70
C LEU A 152 12.19 -15.59 -4.11
N ARG A 153 11.57 -16.26 -3.13
CA ARG A 153 10.55 -17.29 -3.39
C ARG A 153 9.13 -16.75 -3.51
N THR A 154 8.83 -15.64 -2.83
CA THR A 154 7.44 -15.19 -2.63
C THR A 154 7.08 -13.89 -3.35
N SER A 155 8.08 -13.09 -3.76
CA SER A 155 7.87 -11.80 -4.41
C SER A 155 8.40 -11.78 -5.83
N SER A 156 7.66 -11.17 -6.75
CA SER A 156 8.15 -10.84 -8.10
C SER A 156 8.99 -9.55 -8.10
N LEU A 157 8.83 -8.68 -7.12
CA LEU A 157 9.61 -7.46 -6.94
C LEU A 157 10.80 -7.80 -6.04
N THR A 158 12.00 -7.79 -6.58
CA THR A 158 13.22 -8.26 -5.89
C THR A 158 14.33 -7.20 -5.92
N LEU A 159 15.13 -7.13 -6.97
CA LEU A 159 16.30 -6.24 -7.04
C LEU A 159 15.92 -4.76 -6.84
N ASP A 160 14.80 -4.31 -7.35
CA ASP A 160 14.38 -2.92 -7.24
C ASP A 160 14.13 -2.50 -5.79
N ARG A 161 13.74 -3.44 -4.91
CA ARG A 161 13.66 -3.17 -3.46
C ARG A 161 14.98 -2.70 -2.86
N THR A 162 16.10 -3.26 -3.32
CA THR A 162 17.41 -2.89 -2.80
C THR A 162 17.85 -1.52 -3.30
N LYS A 163 17.52 -1.18 -4.55
CA LYS A 163 17.78 0.16 -5.10
C LYS A 163 16.95 1.23 -4.39
N GLU A 164 15.67 0.94 -4.10
CA GLU A 164 14.82 1.84 -3.33
C GLU A 164 15.36 2.02 -1.90
N ALA A 165 15.77 0.95 -1.23
CA ALA A 165 16.39 1.03 0.09
C ALA A 165 17.68 1.86 0.07
N GLU A 166 18.53 1.69 -0.96
CA GLU A 166 19.74 2.47 -1.15
C GLU A 166 19.41 3.96 -1.36
N MET A 167 18.48 4.28 -2.27
CA MET A 167 18.04 5.66 -2.53
C MET A 167 17.52 6.32 -1.24
N LEU A 168 16.55 5.67 -0.56
CA LEU A 168 15.92 6.24 0.63
C LEU A 168 16.87 6.44 1.81
N CYS A 169 17.99 5.71 1.86
CA CYS A 169 19.03 5.85 2.87
C CYS A 169 20.20 6.73 2.43
N SER A 170 20.22 7.24 1.19
CA SER A 170 21.35 7.97 0.63
C SER A 170 21.47 9.40 1.16
N GLU A 171 22.68 9.91 1.28
CA GLU A 171 22.93 11.33 1.54
C GLU A 171 22.53 12.18 0.30
N GLU A 172 22.69 11.62 -0.91
CA GLU A 172 22.29 12.29 -2.16
C GLU A 172 20.80 12.68 -2.15
N LEU A 173 19.89 11.78 -1.69
CA LEU A 173 18.47 12.11 -1.57
C LEU A 173 18.23 13.19 -0.51
N LYS A 174 18.91 13.11 0.63
CA LYS A 174 18.77 14.12 1.71
C LYS A 174 19.23 15.51 1.25
N ASP A 175 20.34 15.58 0.54
CA ASP A 175 20.85 16.83 -0.01
C ASP A 175 19.89 17.37 -1.08
N TYR A 176 19.38 16.51 -1.97
CA TYR A 176 18.41 16.89 -3.00
C TYR A 176 17.12 17.46 -2.39
N LEU A 177 16.54 16.81 -1.37
CA LEU A 177 15.35 17.29 -0.67
C LEU A 177 15.58 18.70 -0.09
N LYS A 178 16.76 18.92 0.51
CA LYS A 178 17.11 20.19 1.14
C LYS A 178 17.41 21.30 0.11
N GLU A 179 18.13 20.98 -0.97
CA GLU A 179 18.48 21.92 -2.03
C GLU A 179 17.24 22.41 -2.80
N HIS A 180 16.24 21.57 -2.93
CA HIS A 180 15.01 21.89 -3.64
C HIS A 180 13.84 22.30 -2.72
N ASP A 181 14.11 22.48 -1.41
CA ASP A 181 13.10 22.85 -0.39
C ASP A 181 11.86 21.92 -0.40
N ILE A 182 12.11 20.62 -0.53
CA ILE A 182 11.05 19.61 -0.60
C ILE A 182 10.65 19.20 0.81
N HIS A 183 9.38 19.39 1.15
CA HIS A 183 8.81 18.96 2.41
C HIS A 183 8.19 17.55 2.29
N LEU A 184 8.59 16.63 3.17
CA LEU A 184 8.00 15.30 3.27
C LEU A 184 6.88 15.33 4.31
N TYR A 185 5.67 14.97 3.89
CA TYR A 185 4.51 14.86 4.77
C TYR A 185 4.31 13.44 5.27
N THR A 186 3.90 13.32 6.51
CA THR A 186 3.32 12.09 7.05
C THR A 186 1.80 12.11 6.86
N TYR A 187 1.15 10.94 6.87
CA TYR A 187 -0.31 10.87 6.79
C TYR A 187 -1.03 11.59 7.95
N ASP A 188 -0.34 11.79 9.08
CA ASP A 188 -0.91 12.52 10.22
C ASP A 188 -0.98 14.03 9.96
N GLU A 189 -0.08 14.57 9.13
CA GLU A 189 -0.05 15.99 8.77
C GLU A 189 -1.05 16.35 7.66
N ILE A 190 -1.55 15.36 6.89
CA ILE A 190 -2.51 15.59 5.81
C ILE A 190 -3.90 15.84 6.39
N GLY A 191 -4.55 16.94 5.94
CA GLY A 191 -5.91 17.29 6.33
C GLY A 191 -6.03 18.03 7.68
N HIS A 192 -4.97 18.70 8.11
CA HIS A 192 -4.98 19.61 9.28
C HIS A 192 -4.82 21.06 8.88
#